data_cdf8a19fe62c3302d0f45c144a478159
#
_entry.id   cdf8a19fe62c3302d0f45c144a478159
#
_cell.length_a   1.000
_cell.length_b   1.000
_cell.length_c   1.000
_cell.angle_alpha   90.00
_cell.angle_beta   90.00
_cell.angle_gamma   90.00
#
_symmetry.space_group_name_H-M   'P 1'
#
loop_
_entity.id
_entity.type
_entity.pdbx_description
1 polymer ?
#
loop_
_entity_poly.entity_id
_entity_poly.type
_entity_poly.pdbx_seq_one_letter_code
_entity_poly.pdbx_strand_id
1 'polypeptide(L)'
;MKLKINKAIEMQLKKSYAIESGHSEDVFEIDCGEGINTVSYSNKAVEAFNALKFDMIRGYPHSIALKDNIVDYWKDFIALDTDRICLADGSIHVIYLLNRLFIEKGDKVLGYSPQFSEYETDIKMYGATYDYVLLKKEDNFKFNEKEFIEKINPEYKVIYIDNPNNPTGQIIHLSSIENIVKEAAKYDIAVMVDEAYGEYMPKENSAVKLLNNYDNVIALKTFSKGFGLAGLRAGYAVLPEQLVSPIKKISTPYEVSEISRSIAANLLDDVQFIEELKEKTKDIKNQLLIPWKNLNIAETSDTVSIMTVEHKNKDIDLQQEFAKLKIRVISGSDFTGLDKNFIRFRMPEEKELPEVIKAFQIIDNIE
;
A
#
# COMPACT_ATOMS: atom_id res chain seq x y z
N MET A 1 19.67 31.57 -16.40
CA MET A 1 19.43 31.71 -14.93
C MET A 1 19.15 30.31 -14.37
N LYS A 2 19.89 29.86 -13.34
CA LYS A 2 19.61 28.56 -12.66
C LYS A 2 18.90 28.88 -11.35
N LEU A 3 17.71 28.31 -11.16
CA LEU A 3 16.97 28.45 -9.90
C LEU A 3 17.68 27.66 -8.80
N LYS A 4 17.58 28.16 -7.59
CA LYS A 4 18.10 27.46 -6.39
C LYS A 4 16.99 26.56 -5.86
N ILE A 5 17.12 25.25 -6.05
CA ILE A 5 16.22 24.24 -5.50
C ILE A 5 16.86 23.54 -4.31
N ASN A 6 16.05 22.79 -3.55
CA ASN A 6 16.53 21.99 -2.42
C ASN A 6 17.54 20.96 -2.92
N LYS A 7 18.75 20.96 -2.33
CA LYS A 7 19.85 20.07 -2.75
C LYS A 7 19.51 18.59 -2.57
N ALA A 8 18.79 18.22 -1.52
CA ALA A 8 18.38 16.84 -1.32
C ALA A 8 17.48 16.34 -2.47
N ILE A 9 16.56 17.20 -2.96
CA ILE A 9 15.71 16.90 -4.10
C ILE A 9 16.52 16.86 -5.42
N GLU A 10 17.43 17.84 -5.62
CA GLU A 10 18.25 17.92 -6.84
C GLU A 10 19.14 16.68 -7.02
N MET A 11 19.60 16.08 -5.92
CA MET A 11 20.53 14.94 -5.93
C MET A 11 19.86 13.57 -6.00
N GLN A 12 18.55 13.48 -5.74
CA GLN A 12 17.82 12.20 -5.73
C GLN A 12 17.22 11.88 -7.09
N LEU A 13 17.32 10.61 -7.46
CA LEU A 13 16.52 10.04 -8.53
C LEU A 13 15.23 9.49 -7.92
N LYS A 14 14.08 9.92 -8.40
CA LYS A 14 12.82 9.33 -8.02
C LYS A 14 12.73 7.92 -8.61
N LYS A 15 12.97 6.91 -7.76
CA LYS A 15 12.70 5.51 -8.09
C LYS A 15 11.30 5.18 -7.62
N SER A 16 10.33 5.26 -8.50
CA SER A 16 8.95 4.89 -8.21
C SER A 16 8.28 4.40 -9.48
N TYR A 17 7.63 3.25 -9.42
CA TYR A 17 6.75 2.78 -10.49
C TYR A 17 5.45 3.59 -10.56
N ALA A 18 5.14 4.38 -9.54
CA ALA A 18 3.99 5.29 -9.48
C ALA A 18 4.29 6.66 -10.13
N ILE A 19 5.08 6.69 -11.21
CA ILE A 19 5.29 7.90 -12.00
C ILE A 19 4.19 7.97 -13.06
N GLU A 20 3.56 9.15 -13.23
CA GLU A 20 2.77 9.44 -14.43
C GLU A 20 3.68 9.28 -15.66
N SER A 21 3.73 8.08 -16.21
CA SER A 21 4.30 7.87 -17.53
C SER A 21 3.26 8.37 -18.53
N GLY A 22 3.64 9.38 -19.32
CA GLY A 22 2.92 9.66 -20.56
C GLY A 22 2.76 8.33 -21.33
N HIS A 23 1.71 8.23 -22.12
CA HIS A 23 1.37 6.99 -22.85
C HIS A 23 2.63 6.34 -23.41
N SER A 24 3.00 5.16 -22.89
CA SER A 24 3.99 4.31 -23.54
C SER A 24 3.39 3.92 -24.90
N GLU A 25 4.19 3.87 -25.97
CA GLU A 25 3.74 3.37 -27.27
C GLU A 25 3.35 1.89 -27.21
N ASP A 26 3.66 1.21 -26.10
CA ASP A 26 3.31 -0.19 -25.84
C ASP A 26 1.81 -0.33 -25.57
N VAL A 27 1.13 -1.00 -26.48
CA VAL A 27 -0.27 -1.35 -26.33
C VAL A 27 -0.35 -2.66 -25.54
N PHE A 28 -0.65 -2.57 -24.25
CA PHE A 28 -0.96 -3.74 -23.43
C PHE A 28 -2.43 -4.13 -23.60
N GLU A 29 -2.69 -5.44 -23.67
CA GLU A 29 -4.04 -6.00 -23.74
C GLU A 29 -4.57 -6.32 -22.34
N ILE A 30 -3.66 -6.68 -21.41
CA ILE A 30 -3.96 -7.00 -20.02
C ILE A 30 -3.05 -6.16 -19.12
N ASP A 31 -3.64 -5.45 -18.15
CA ASP A 31 -2.85 -4.71 -17.15
C ASP A 31 -2.87 -5.46 -15.81
N CYS A 32 -1.74 -6.03 -15.43
CA CYS A 32 -1.45 -6.60 -14.11
C CYS A 32 -0.40 -5.79 -13.34
N GLY A 33 -0.12 -4.55 -13.78
CA GLY A 33 0.85 -3.63 -13.18
C GLY A 33 0.25 -2.75 -12.09
N GLU A 34 -0.86 -2.06 -12.33
CA GLU A 34 -1.45 -1.21 -11.32
C GLU A 34 -2.08 -2.02 -10.18
N GLY A 35 -1.78 -1.65 -8.94
CA GLY A 35 -2.30 -2.34 -7.76
C GLY A 35 -3.75 -1.93 -7.42
N ILE A 36 -4.65 -1.91 -8.39
CA ILE A 36 -6.07 -1.58 -8.22
C ILE A 36 -6.92 -2.86 -8.10
N ASN A 37 -8.16 -2.72 -7.65
CA ASN A 37 -9.14 -3.81 -7.71
C ASN A 37 -9.80 -3.86 -9.09
N THR A 38 -9.59 -4.94 -9.81
CA THR A 38 -10.22 -5.23 -11.11
C THR A 38 -11.18 -6.42 -11.03
N VAL A 39 -11.25 -7.07 -9.86
CA VAL A 39 -12.02 -8.30 -9.66
C VAL A 39 -13.51 -8.01 -9.48
N SER A 40 -13.84 -6.93 -8.76
CA SER A 40 -15.23 -6.54 -8.52
C SER A 40 -15.35 -5.07 -8.07
N TYR A 41 -16.56 -4.56 -8.07
CA TYR A 41 -16.88 -3.24 -7.53
C TYR A 41 -18.17 -3.29 -6.71
N SER A 42 -18.27 -2.39 -5.72
CA SER A 42 -19.45 -2.28 -4.87
C SER A 42 -20.62 -1.59 -5.62
N ASN A 43 -21.81 -2.16 -5.55
CA ASN A 43 -23.01 -1.50 -6.05
C ASN A 43 -23.32 -0.20 -5.29
N LYS A 44 -22.99 -0.13 -3.99
CA LYS A 44 -23.13 1.09 -3.20
C LYS A 44 -22.26 2.24 -3.74
N ALA A 45 -21.07 1.94 -4.30
CA ALA A 45 -20.27 2.95 -4.98
C ALA A 45 -20.96 3.51 -6.23
N VAL A 46 -21.57 2.64 -7.03
CA VAL A 46 -22.33 3.04 -8.23
C VAL A 46 -23.56 3.86 -7.85
N GLU A 47 -24.29 3.45 -6.83
CA GLU A 47 -25.45 4.20 -6.32
C GLU A 47 -25.05 5.58 -5.80
N ALA A 48 -23.98 5.65 -4.99
CA ALA A 48 -23.46 6.89 -4.46
C ALA A 48 -22.98 7.83 -5.58
N PHE A 49 -22.31 7.30 -6.61
CA PHE A 49 -21.91 8.06 -7.79
C PHE A 49 -23.11 8.63 -8.55
N ASN A 50 -24.15 7.82 -8.78
CA ASN A 50 -25.36 8.26 -9.48
C ASN A 50 -26.20 9.26 -8.67
N ALA A 51 -26.05 9.30 -7.36
CA ALA A 51 -26.73 10.25 -6.47
C ALA A 51 -26.05 11.63 -6.40
N LEU A 52 -24.88 11.81 -7.02
CA LEU A 52 -24.14 13.07 -7.00
C LEU A 52 -24.94 14.20 -7.64
N LYS A 53 -24.81 15.39 -7.05
CA LYS A 53 -25.41 16.62 -7.57
C LYS A 53 -24.34 17.66 -7.86
N PHE A 54 -24.55 18.45 -8.90
CA PHE A 54 -23.61 19.50 -9.31
C PHE A 54 -23.29 20.48 -8.18
N ASP A 55 -24.24 20.78 -7.31
CA ASP A 55 -24.03 21.70 -6.18
C ASP A 55 -22.96 21.23 -5.20
N MET A 56 -22.65 19.93 -5.15
CA MET A 56 -21.60 19.39 -4.30
C MET A 56 -20.19 19.87 -4.69
N ILE A 57 -20.00 20.32 -5.92
CA ILE A 57 -18.69 20.82 -6.39
C ILE A 57 -18.58 22.36 -6.36
N ARG A 58 -19.64 23.09 -5.97
CA ARG A 58 -19.63 24.57 -5.93
C ARG A 58 -19.04 25.13 -4.64
N GLY A 59 -19.08 24.38 -3.56
CA GLY A 59 -18.54 24.78 -2.25
C GLY A 59 -17.32 23.97 -1.87
N TYR A 60 -16.60 24.45 -0.86
CA TYR A 60 -15.58 23.61 -0.22
C TYR A 60 -16.23 22.44 0.53
N PRO A 61 -15.54 21.29 0.63
CA PRO A 61 -16.06 20.11 1.31
C PRO A 61 -16.11 20.33 2.83
N HIS A 62 -17.32 20.39 3.37
CA HIS A 62 -17.58 20.57 4.80
C HIS A 62 -18.20 19.34 5.47
N SER A 63 -18.62 18.34 4.67
CA SER A 63 -19.22 17.12 5.22
C SER A 63 -18.21 16.35 6.09
N ILE A 64 -18.65 15.98 7.29
CA ILE A 64 -17.92 15.10 8.21
C ILE A 64 -18.36 13.64 8.09
N ALA A 65 -19.36 13.34 7.26
CA ALA A 65 -19.97 12.02 7.14
C ALA A 65 -18.93 10.89 6.89
N LEU A 66 -17.91 11.16 6.07
CA LEU A 66 -16.84 10.16 5.86
C LEU A 66 -16.10 9.85 7.16
N LYS A 67 -15.79 10.85 7.98
CA LYS A 67 -15.13 10.63 9.27
C LYS A 67 -16.02 9.89 10.26
N ASP A 68 -17.30 10.27 10.31
CA ASP A 68 -18.29 9.61 11.18
C ASP A 68 -18.42 8.13 10.79
N ASN A 69 -18.51 7.82 9.49
CA ASN A 69 -18.59 6.45 8.99
C ASN A 69 -17.28 5.66 9.23
N ILE A 70 -16.11 6.30 9.17
CA ILE A 70 -14.84 5.65 9.55
C ILE A 70 -14.84 5.31 11.05
N VAL A 71 -15.30 6.22 11.90
CA VAL A 71 -15.44 5.98 13.35
C VAL A 71 -16.39 4.79 13.58
N ASP A 72 -17.55 4.78 12.93
CA ASP A 72 -18.51 3.68 13.02
C ASP A 72 -17.95 2.36 12.48
N TYR A 73 -17.21 2.40 11.39
CA TYR A 73 -16.53 1.24 10.81
C TYR A 73 -15.59 0.56 11.82
N TRP A 74 -14.90 1.31 12.68
CA TRP A 74 -13.95 0.78 13.65
C TRP A 74 -14.51 0.59 15.07
N LYS A 75 -15.78 0.93 15.34
CA LYS A 75 -16.39 0.96 16.69
C LYS A 75 -16.26 -0.33 17.49
N ASP A 76 -16.27 -1.50 16.83
CA ASP A 76 -16.16 -2.80 17.50
C ASP A 76 -14.74 -3.11 17.98
N PHE A 77 -13.76 -2.33 17.54
CA PHE A 77 -12.34 -2.55 17.84
C PHE A 77 -11.72 -1.46 18.69
N ILE A 78 -12.18 -0.23 18.53
CA ILE A 78 -11.61 0.95 19.21
C ILE A 78 -12.67 2.06 19.32
N ALA A 79 -12.67 2.75 20.45
CA ALA A 79 -13.41 4.00 20.60
C ALA A 79 -12.61 5.15 19.97
N LEU A 80 -13.11 5.68 18.87
CA LEU A 80 -12.51 6.80 18.14
C LEU A 80 -13.44 8.01 18.16
N ASP A 81 -12.86 9.20 18.09
CA ASP A 81 -13.55 10.38 17.64
C ASP A 81 -13.04 10.85 16.26
N THR A 82 -13.78 11.72 15.60
CA THR A 82 -13.48 12.18 14.25
C THR A 82 -12.20 13.01 14.15
N ASP A 83 -11.70 13.55 15.25
CA ASP A 83 -10.45 14.32 15.30
C ASP A 83 -9.23 13.42 15.10
N ARG A 84 -9.33 12.15 15.51
CA ARG A 84 -8.30 11.14 15.29
C ARG A 84 -8.24 10.61 13.84
N ILE A 85 -9.17 11.03 12.98
CA ILE A 85 -9.20 10.66 11.57
C ILE A 85 -8.60 11.80 10.73
N CYS A 86 -7.42 11.55 10.15
CA CYS A 86 -6.79 12.43 9.18
C CYS A 86 -7.15 11.96 7.76
N LEU A 87 -8.02 12.69 7.06
CA LEU A 87 -8.31 12.43 5.65
C LEU A 87 -7.19 13.03 4.78
N ALA A 88 -6.85 12.35 3.69
CA ALA A 88 -5.86 12.83 2.74
C ALA A 88 -6.12 12.29 1.31
N ASP A 89 -5.41 12.86 0.34
CA ASP A 89 -5.51 12.52 -1.09
C ASP A 89 -4.84 11.16 -1.39
N GLY A 90 -5.45 10.09 -0.85
CA GLY A 90 -4.91 8.74 -0.78
C GLY A 90 -3.93 8.53 0.37
N SER A 91 -3.58 7.27 0.68
CA SER A 91 -2.59 6.96 1.72
C SER A 91 -1.21 7.52 1.41
N ILE A 92 -0.87 7.71 0.14
CA ILE A 92 0.40 8.32 -0.27
C ILE A 92 0.57 9.75 0.31
N HIS A 93 -0.48 10.56 0.30
CA HIS A 93 -0.39 11.89 0.89
C HIS A 93 -0.37 11.85 2.42
N VAL A 94 -0.99 10.85 3.04
CA VAL A 94 -0.79 10.61 4.49
C VAL A 94 0.68 10.36 4.79
N ILE A 95 1.38 9.53 3.97
CA ILE A 95 2.81 9.25 4.11
C ILE A 95 3.60 10.57 4.06
N TYR A 96 3.35 11.42 3.05
CA TYR A 96 4.04 12.70 2.90
C TYR A 96 3.78 13.65 4.08
N LEU A 97 2.56 13.71 4.59
CA LEU A 97 2.23 14.50 5.78
C LEU A 97 2.98 14.00 7.03
N LEU A 98 3.03 12.67 7.23
CA LEU A 98 3.73 12.08 8.36
C LEU A 98 5.25 12.27 8.24
N ASN A 99 5.82 12.09 7.05
CA ASN A 99 7.23 12.38 6.82
C ASN A 99 7.56 13.85 7.10
N ARG A 100 6.71 14.77 6.63
CA ARG A 100 6.85 16.20 6.95
C ARG A 100 6.77 16.49 8.45
N LEU A 101 6.00 15.70 9.20
CA LEU A 101 5.86 15.87 10.62
C LEU A 101 7.08 15.38 11.40
N PHE A 102 7.64 14.25 11.00
CA PHE A 102 8.64 13.55 11.79
C PHE A 102 10.07 13.74 11.31
N ILE A 103 10.28 13.95 9.99
CA ILE A 103 11.59 13.75 9.37
C ILE A 103 12.32 15.07 9.13
N GLU A 104 13.54 15.13 9.62
CA GLU A 104 14.51 16.19 9.36
C GLU A 104 15.75 15.64 8.67
N LYS A 105 16.58 16.54 8.14
CA LYS A 105 17.84 16.15 7.48
C LYS A 105 18.76 15.40 8.47
N GLY A 106 19.20 14.21 8.08
CA GLY A 106 20.11 13.37 8.84
C GLY A 106 19.41 12.34 9.72
N ASP A 107 18.07 12.38 9.83
CA ASP A 107 17.30 11.35 10.55
C ASP A 107 17.42 9.98 9.87
N LYS A 108 17.14 8.92 10.61
CA LYS A 108 17.09 7.54 10.13
C LYS A 108 15.69 6.96 10.27
N VAL A 109 15.30 6.24 9.26
CA VAL A 109 14.02 5.50 9.19
C VAL A 109 14.34 4.03 8.96
N LEU A 110 13.59 3.15 9.61
CA LEU A 110 13.71 1.71 9.45
C LEU A 110 12.50 1.13 8.73
N GLY A 111 12.75 0.25 7.77
CA GLY A 111 11.75 -0.60 7.14
C GLY A 111 12.31 -1.99 6.88
N TYR A 112 11.74 -2.69 5.94
CA TYR A 112 12.26 -3.96 5.42
C TYR A 112 12.27 -3.94 3.89
N SER A 113 12.82 -4.92 3.24
CA SER A 113 12.93 -4.93 1.79
C SER A 113 12.76 -6.36 1.26
N PRO A 114 11.96 -6.59 0.19
CA PRO A 114 11.29 -5.55 -0.62
C PRO A 114 10.06 -4.95 0.09
N GLN A 115 9.82 -3.65 -0.18
CA GLN A 115 8.72 -2.88 0.40
C GLN A 115 8.30 -1.78 -0.58
N PHE A 116 7.17 -1.10 -0.33
CA PHE A 116 6.70 0.01 -1.16
C PHE A 116 7.75 1.12 -1.29
N SER A 117 8.20 1.39 -2.50
CA SER A 117 9.36 2.24 -2.78
C SER A 117 9.19 3.73 -2.44
N GLU A 118 7.95 4.22 -2.28
CA GLU A 118 7.71 5.63 -1.96
C GLU A 118 8.15 6.01 -0.54
N TYR A 119 8.17 5.08 0.41
CA TYR A 119 8.69 5.39 1.74
C TYR A 119 10.14 5.85 1.66
N GLU A 120 10.99 5.02 1.04
CA GLU A 120 12.42 5.31 0.85
C GLU A 120 12.63 6.57 -0.01
N THR A 121 11.85 6.71 -1.09
CA THR A 121 11.96 7.82 -2.03
C THR A 121 11.69 9.15 -1.35
N ASP A 122 10.59 9.27 -0.60
CA ASP A 122 10.22 10.52 0.05
C ASP A 122 11.14 10.86 1.21
N ILE A 123 11.53 9.88 2.04
CA ILE A 123 12.51 10.06 3.12
C ILE A 123 13.82 10.67 2.61
N LYS A 124 14.32 10.17 1.48
CA LYS A 124 15.55 10.71 0.86
C LYS A 124 15.40 12.15 0.38
N MET A 125 14.18 12.59 0.02
CA MET A 125 13.93 13.99 -0.36
C MET A 125 14.11 14.97 0.81
N TYR A 126 14.01 14.49 2.06
CA TYR A 126 14.35 15.26 3.26
C TYR A 126 15.84 15.24 3.58
N GLY A 127 16.64 14.43 2.88
CA GLY A 127 18.07 14.22 3.20
C GLY A 127 18.27 13.33 4.42
N ALA A 128 17.31 12.49 4.71
CA ALA A 128 17.36 11.43 5.72
C ALA A 128 17.72 10.08 5.09
N THR A 129 17.99 9.07 5.91
CA THR A 129 18.40 7.72 5.49
C THR A 129 17.28 6.73 5.76
N TYR A 130 17.03 5.85 4.79
CA TYR A 130 16.13 4.71 4.94
C TYR A 130 16.96 3.43 5.03
N ASP A 131 16.99 2.81 6.21
CA ASP A 131 17.60 1.52 6.46
C ASP A 131 16.54 0.41 6.41
N TYR A 132 16.94 -0.81 6.08
CA TYR A 132 16.01 -1.92 5.98
C TYR A 132 16.60 -3.26 6.45
N VAL A 133 15.71 -4.15 6.88
CA VAL A 133 15.98 -5.57 7.08
C VAL A 133 15.61 -6.30 5.79
N LEU A 134 16.58 -7.00 5.19
CA LEU A 134 16.31 -7.76 3.96
C LEU A 134 15.47 -9.00 4.28
N LEU A 135 14.34 -9.15 3.59
CA LEU A 135 13.66 -10.43 3.53
C LEU A 135 14.47 -11.38 2.65
N LYS A 136 14.79 -12.56 3.18
CA LYS A 136 15.70 -13.48 2.53
C LYS A 136 14.98 -14.33 1.49
N LYS A 137 15.60 -14.46 0.32
CA LYS A 137 15.12 -15.36 -0.73
C LYS A 137 15.05 -16.81 -0.27
N GLU A 138 16.03 -17.25 0.54
CA GLU A 138 16.12 -18.60 1.11
C GLU A 138 14.92 -18.94 2.00
N ASP A 139 14.33 -17.92 2.63
CA ASP A 139 13.13 -18.00 3.47
C ASP A 139 11.85 -17.62 2.66
N ASN A 140 11.93 -17.64 1.33
CA ASN A 140 10.87 -17.26 0.42
C ASN A 140 10.32 -15.84 0.68
N PHE A 141 11.19 -14.91 1.07
CA PHE A 141 10.85 -13.52 1.44
C PHE A 141 9.87 -13.41 2.62
N LYS A 142 9.81 -14.41 3.49
CA LYS A 142 8.96 -14.36 4.67
C LYS A 142 9.47 -13.32 5.66
N PHE A 143 8.55 -12.52 6.21
CA PHE A 143 8.87 -11.55 7.26
C PHE A 143 9.38 -12.25 8.51
N ASN A 144 10.53 -11.81 9.03
CA ASN A 144 11.14 -12.32 10.24
C ASN A 144 11.07 -11.27 11.35
N GLU A 145 10.12 -11.43 12.26
CA GLU A 145 9.88 -10.54 13.40
C GLU A 145 11.13 -10.35 14.25
N LYS A 146 11.82 -11.46 14.55
CA LYS A 146 13.00 -11.44 15.44
C LYS A 146 14.13 -10.59 14.84
N GLU A 147 14.47 -10.84 13.58
CA GLU A 147 15.52 -10.06 12.88
C GLU A 147 15.14 -8.58 12.78
N PHE A 148 13.85 -8.30 12.60
CA PHE A 148 13.39 -6.92 12.53
C PHE A 148 13.51 -6.21 13.88
N ILE A 149 13.07 -6.85 14.98
CA ILE A 149 13.15 -6.30 16.34
C ILE A 149 14.60 -6.07 16.76
N GLU A 150 15.51 -7.01 16.46
CA GLU A 150 16.96 -6.88 16.77
C GLU A 150 17.60 -5.67 16.08
N LYS A 151 17.01 -5.16 15.00
CA LYS A 151 17.50 -3.97 14.28
C LYS A 151 17.03 -2.65 14.91
N ILE A 152 15.93 -2.67 15.68
CA ILE A 152 15.37 -1.47 16.31
C ILE A 152 16.37 -0.91 17.35
N ASN A 153 16.68 0.37 17.24
CA ASN A 153 17.56 1.08 18.16
C ASN A 153 17.24 2.57 18.18
N PRO A 154 17.74 3.36 19.15
CA PRO A 154 17.37 4.77 19.35
C PRO A 154 17.81 5.74 18.23
N GLU A 155 18.57 5.30 17.22
CA GLU A 155 18.92 6.15 16.09
C GLU A 155 17.76 6.35 15.11
N TYR A 156 16.75 5.47 15.13
CA TYR A 156 15.59 5.56 14.24
C TYR A 156 14.54 6.50 14.79
N LYS A 157 13.93 7.27 13.90
CA LYS A 157 12.83 8.22 14.19
C LYS A 157 11.47 7.59 13.90
N VAL A 158 11.42 6.81 12.84
CA VAL A 158 10.21 6.21 12.30
C VAL A 158 10.50 4.78 11.85
N ILE A 159 9.51 3.92 11.98
CA ILE A 159 9.46 2.57 11.39
C ILE A 159 8.28 2.52 10.41
N TYR A 160 8.50 1.98 9.20
CA TYR A 160 7.46 1.66 8.23
C TYR A 160 7.21 0.16 8.14
N ILE A 161 5.94 -0.23 8.26
CA ILE A 161 5.44 -1.59 8.03
C ILE A 161 4.27 -1.48 7.05
N ASP A 162 4.31 -2.14 5.89
CA ASP A 162 3.13 -2.31 5.03
C ASP A 162 2.51 -3.69 5.26
N ASN A 163 1.25 -3.72 5.58
CA ASN A 163 0.53 -4.95 5.91
C ASN A 163 -0.91 -4.95 5.36
N PRO A 164 -1.20 -5.70 4.31
CA PRO A 164 -0.33 -6.62 3.56
C PRO A 164 0.83 -5.94 2.82
N ASN A 165 1.95 -6.67 2.70
CA ASN A 165 3.17 -6.14 2.06
C ASN A 165 3.00 -5.93 0.55
N ASN A 166 3.50 -4.84 0.05
CA ASN A 166 3.71 -4.56 -1.36
C ASN A 166 5.23 -4.56 -1.64
N PRO A 167 5.80 -5.55 -2.37
CA PRO A 167 5.14 -6.24 -3.51
C PRO A 167 4.66 -7.68 -3.26
N THR A 168 4.95 -8.32 -2.14
CA THR A 168 4.77 -9.77 -2.01
C THR A 168 3.32 -10.21 -1.78
N GLY A 169 2.50 -9.39 -1.17
CA GLY A 169 1.16 -9.74 -0.76
C GLY A 169 1.10 -10.60 0.50
N GLN A 170 2.21 -10.76 1.25
CA GLN A 170 2.18 -11.46 2.53
C GLN A 170 1.49 -10.62 3.61
N ILE A 171 0.86 -11.30 4.55
CA ILE A 171 0.23 -10.69 5.72
C ILE A 171 1.10 -10.96 6.95
N ILE A 172 1.47 -9.89 7.65
CA ILE A 172 2.15 -9.96 8.95
C ILE A 172 1.06 -10.06 10.03
N HIS A 173 1.21 -10.99 10.95
CA HIS A 173 0.26 -11.15 12.05
C HIS A 173 0.30 -9.95 13.00
N LEU A 174 -0.88 -9.50 13.47
CA LEU A 174 -0.99 -8.32 14.34
C LEU A 174 -0.11 -8.41 15.60
N SER A 175 0.04 -9.61 16.17
CA SER A 175 0.91 -9.82 17.35
C SER A 175 2.38 -9.49 17.04
N SER A 176 2.87 -9.77 15.83
CA SER A 176 4.23 -9.40 15.42
C SER A 176 4.38 -7.89 15.26
N ILE A 177 3.37 -7.23 14.70
CA ILE A 177 3.33 -5.76 14.61
C ILE A 177 3.29 -5.17 16.03
N GLU A 178 2.49 -5.73 16.92
CA GLU A 178 2.42 -5.29 18.31
C GLU A 178 3.77 -5.40 19.03
N ASN A 179 4.53 -6.48 18.82
CA ASN A 179 5.86 -6.63 19.40
C ASN A 179 6.85 -5.59 18.87
N ILE A 180 6.77 -5.25 17.58
CA ILE A 180 7.54 -4.14 16.99
C ILE A 180 7.15 -2.80 17.62
N VAL A 181 5.86 -2.52 17.76
CA VAL A 181 5.35 -1.29 18.39
C VAL A 181 5.83 -1.17 19.84
N LYS A 182 5.79 -2.28 20.61
CA LYS A 182 6.32 -2.34 21.99
C LYS A 182 7.81 -2.04 22.06
N GLU A 183 8.61 -2.62 21.16
CA GLU A 183 10.05 -2.38 21.14
C GLU A 183 10.36 -0.95 20.73
N ALA A 184 9.71 -0.44 19.70
CA ALA A 184 9.83 0.94 19.22
C ALA A 184 9.47 1.98 20.29
N ALA A 185 8.45 1.69 21.11
CA ALA A 185 8.02 2.58 22.21
C ALA A 185 9.10 2.83 23.27
N LYS A 186 10.05 1.90 23.44
CA LYS A 186 11.17 2.08 24.39
C LYS A 186 12.12 3.22 24.00
N TYR A 187 12.05 3.65 22.74
CA TYR A 187 12.94 4.67 22.15
C TYR A 187 12.15 5.83 21.53
N ASP A 188 10.88 5.99 21.87
CA ASP A 188 9.98 7.03 21.34
C ASP A 188 9.87 7.02 19.80
N ILE A 189 10.04 5.84 19.16
CA ILE A 189 9.97 5.67 17.72
C ILE A 189 8.51 5.53 17.27
N ALA A 190 8.08 6.32 16.29
CA ALA A 190 6.77 6.19 15.66
C ALA A 190 6.74 4.99 14.71
N VAL A 191 5.68 4.18 14.76
CA VAL A 191 5.46 3.04 13.86
C VAL A 191 4.29 3.35 12.94
N MET A 192 4.56 3.50 11.65
CA MET A 192 3.57 3.72 10.60
C MET A 192 3.23 2.38 9.95
N VAL A 193 1.98 1.94 10.13
CA VAL A 193 1.48 0.70 9.53
C VAL A 193 0.60 1.05 8.35
N ASP A 194 1.13 0.83 7.14
CA ASP A 194 0.39 1.08 5.90
C ASP A 194 -0.44 -0.15 5.53
N GLU A 195 -1.74 0.00 5.67
CA GLU A 195 -2.74 -1.02 5.35
C GLU A 195 -3.45 -0.69 4.03
N ALA A 196 -2.71 -0.24 3.01
CA ALA A 196 -3.30 0.05 1.70
C ALA A 196 -4.03 -1.16 1.10
N TYR A 197 -3.57 -2.37 1.38
CA TYR A 197 -4.23 -3.63 1.00
C TYR A 197 -5.04 -4.25 2.16
N GLY A 198 -5.39 -3.47 3.18
CA GLY A 198 -5.99 -3.95 4.42
C GLY A 198 -7.35 -4.63 4.27
N GLU A 199 -8.11 -4.32 3.23
CA GLU A 199 -9.41 -4.97 2.95
C GLU A 199 -9.25 -6.43 2.52
N TYR A 200 -8.07 -6.83 2.07
CA TYR A 200 -7.75 -8.22 1.69
C TYR A 200 -7.32 -9.11 2.86
N MET A 201 -7.15 -8.55 4.06
CA MET A 201 -6.86 -9.32 5.28
C MET A 201 -8.04 -9.30 6.25
N PRO A 202 -8.07 -10.19 7.26
CA PRO A 202 -9.06 -10.10 8.33
C PRO A 202 -8.99 -8.74 9.03
N LYS A 203 -10.14 -8.10 9.26
CA LYS A 203 -10.23 -6.79 9.91
C LYS A 203 -9.63 -6.79 11.33
N GLU A 204 -9.69 -7.94 11.99
CA GLU A 204 -9.10 -8.20 13.30
C GLU A 204 -7.57 -8.07 13.29
N ASN A 205 -6.94 -8.21 12.13
CA ASN A 205 -5.48 -8.09 11.96
C ASN A 205 -5.02 -6.63 11.75
N SER A 206 -5.92 -5.67 11.79
CA SER A 206 -5.57 -4.25 11.60
C SER A 206 -4.85 -3.65 12.82
N ALA A 207 -3.79 -2.88 12.53
CA ALA A 207 -3.05 -2.10 13.52
C ALA A 207 -3.89 -0.98 14.16
N VAL A 208 -5.06 -0.64 13.62
CA VAL A 208 -6.01 0.29 14.26
C VAL A 208 -6.34 -0.16 15.68
N LYS A 209 -6.39 -1.47 15.95
CA LYS A 209 -6.64 -2.03 17.30
C LYS A 209 -5.54 -1.68 18.30
N LEU A 210 -4.30 -1.51 17.83
CA LEU A 210 -3.16 -1.22 18.70
C LEU A 210 -3.23 0.18 19.30
N LEU A 211 -3.97 1.12 18.66
CA LEU A 211 -4.17 2.48 19.18
C LEU A 211 -4.98 2.53 20.50
N ASN A 212 -5.53 1.41 20.96
CA ASN A 212 -6.10 1.29 22.30
C ASN A 212 -5.03 1.31 23.41
N ASN A 213 -3.83 0.83 23.10
CA ASN A 213 -2.80 0.52 24.08
C ASN A 213 -1.47 1.26 23.82
N TYR A 214 -1.30 1.83 22.61
CA TYR A 214 -0.03 2.41 22.16
C TYR A 214 -0.24 3.77 21.51
N ASP A 215 0.56 4.75 21.95
CA ASP A 215 0.52 6.12 21.45
C ASP A 215 1.56 6.39 20.34
N ASN A 216 2.37 5.38 19.99
CA ASN A 216 3.42 5.47 18.97
C ASN A 216 3.09 4.74 17.67
N VAL A 217 1.86 4.28 17.47
CA VAL A 217 1.40 3.62 16.24
C VAL A 217 0.42 4.50 15.46
N ILE A 218 0.55 4.52 14.14
CA ILE A 218 -0.34 5.20 13.20
C ILE A 218 -0.76 4.18 12.14
N ALA A 219 -2.06 4.00 11.92
CA ALA A 219 -2.57 3.12 10.87
C ALA A 219 -3.02 3.92 9.65
N LEU A 220 -2.45 3.62 8.48
CA LEU A 220 -2.77 4.27 7.21
C LEU A 220 -3.70 3.39 6.40
N LYS A 221 -4.71 3.99 5.77
CA LYS A 221 -5.74 3.31 4.98
C LYS A 221 -6.02 4.07 3.68
N THR A 222 -6.53 3.36 2.67
CA THR A 222 -6.93 3.98 1.41
C THR A 222 -8.19 3.31 0.83
N PHE A 223 -8.95 4.06 0.05
CA PHE A 223 -10.04 3.52 -0.76
C PHE A 223 -9.58 3.05 -2.15
N SER A 224 -8.28 3.16 -2.45
CA SER A 224 -7.73 2.90 -3.79
C SER A 224 -7.64 1.43 -4.16
N LYS A 225 -7.52 0.51 -3.18
CA LYS A 225 -7.20 -0.90 -3.43
C LYS A 225 -8.43 -1.78 -3.27
N GLY A 226 -8.72 -2.33 -2.10
CA GLY A 226 -9.85 -3.23 -1.89
C GLY A 226 -11.20 -2.63 -2.32
N PHE A 227 -11.45 -1.38 -1.96
CA PHE A 227 -12.68 -0.68 -2.36
C PHE A 227 -12.75 -0.32 -3.87
N GLY A 228 -11.64 -0.42 -4.63
CA GLY A 228 -11.64 -0.19 -6.07
C GLY A 228 -11.79 1.27 -6.50
N LEU A 229 -11.52 2.23 -5.62
CA LEU A 229 -11.79 3.66 -5.84
C LEU A 229 -10.51 4.49 -6.01
N ALA A 230 -9.50 3.95 -6.69
CA ALA A 230 -8.21 4.63 -6.89
C ALA A 230 -8.37 6.04 -7.51
N GLY A 231 -9.31 6.21 -8.42
CA GLY A 231 -9.60 7.49 -9.09
C GLY A 231 -10.19 8.56 -8.18
N LEU A 232 -10.76 8.21 -7.03
CA LEU A 232 -11.29 9.18 -6.05
C LEU A 232 -10.21 9.89 -5.26
N ARG A 233 -8.99 9.38 -5.24
CA ARG A 233 -7.90 9.93 -4.43
C ARG A 233 -8.31 10.14 -2.97
N ALA A 234 -8.85 9.13 -2.31
CA ALA A 234 -9.27 9.17 -0.92
C ALA A 234 -8.52 8.15 -0.07
N GLY A 235 -8.00 8.60 1.06
CA GLY A 235 -7.36 7.78 2.08
C GLY A 235 -7.44 8.46 3.44
N TYR A 236 -7.01 7.76 4.47
CA TYR A 236 -7.00 8.30 5.82
C TYR A 236 -5.93 7.65 6.70
N ALA A 237 -5.58 8.35 7.78
CA ALA A 237 -4.89 7.75 8.91
C ALA A 237 -5.77 7.75 10.15
N VAL A 238 -5.61 6.72 10.98
CA VAL A 238 -6.07 6.71 12.37
C VAL A 238 -4.88 7.08 13.25
N LEU A 239 -5.03 8.18 13.98
CA LEU A 239 -3.94 8.82 14.74
C LEU A 239 -4.05 8.52 16.24
N PRO A 240 -2.91 8.37 16.95
CA PRO A 240 -2.90 8.52 18.40
C PRO A 240 -3.22 9.96 18.79
N GLU A 241 -3.79 10.17 19.97
CA GLU A 241 -4.28 11.46 20.44
C GLU A 241 -3.23 12.57 20.35
N GLN A 242 -1.99 12.27 20.72
CA GLN A 242 -0.88 13.23 20.71
C GLN A 242 -0.55 13.81 19.33
N LEU A 243 -0.94 13.16 18.24
CA LEU A 243 -0.68 13.61 16.87
C LEU A 243 -1.82 14.44 16.26
N VAL A 244 -2.99 14.48 16.88
CA VAL A 244 -4.16 15.23 16.38
C VAL A 244 -3.83 16.71 16.16
N SER A 245 -3.28 17.38 17.17
CA SER A 245 -2.94 18.80 17.06
C SER A 245 -1.77 19.07 16.08
N PRO A 246 -0.65 18.32 16.10
CA PRO A 246 0.41 18.49 15.12
C PRO A 246 -0.04 18.30 13.67
N ILE A 247 -0.81 17.27 13.38
CA ILE A 247 -1.31 16.98 12.02
C ILE A 247 -2.23 18.10 11.52
N LYS A 248 -3.13 18.61 12.35
CA LYS A 248 -4.01 19.74 11.98
C LYS A 248 -3.23 20.99 11.52
N LYS A 249 -2.00 21.18 11.99
CA LYS A 249 -1.17 22.35 11.60
C LYS A 249 -0.59 22.22 10.18
N ILE A 250 -0.38 21.01 9.71
CA ILE A 250 0.31 20.74 8.44
C ILE A 250 -0.60 20.19 7.34
N SER A 251 -1.81 19.72 7.70
CA SER A 251 -2.81 19.22 6.73
C SER A 251 -3.30 20.33 5.83
N THR A 252 -3.51 20.01 4.57
CA THR A 252 -4.11 20.91 3.58
C THR A 252 -5.61 21.09 3.90
N PRO A 253 -6.11 22.30 4.04
CA PRO A 253 -7.55 22.51 4.22
C PRO A 253 -8.34 21.97 3.03
N TYR A 254 -9.44 21.24 3.31
CA TYR A 254 -10.37 20.76 2.28
C TYR A 254 -9.78 19.79 1.25
N GLU A 255 -8.75 19.07 1.62
CA GLU A 255 -7.95 18.25 0.71
C GLU A 255 -8.76 17.21 -0.07
N VAL A 256 -9.60 16.42 0.62
CA VAL A 256 -10.46 15.41 -0.03
C VAL A 256 -11.75 16.06 -0.51
N SER A 257 -12.06 15.95 -1.81
CA SER A 257 -13.25 16.56 -2.41
C SER A 257 -14.56 16.05 -1.81
N GLU A 258 -15.64 16.85 -1.87
CA GLU A 258 -16.95 16.43 -1.38
C GLU A 258 -17.49 15.20 -2.14
N ILE A 259 -17.19 15.09 -3.43
CA ILE A 259 -17.53 13.91 -4.25
C ILE A 259 -16.86 12.67 -3.68
N SER A 260 -15.53 12.74 -3.46
CA SER A 260 -14.76 11.62 -2.93
C SER A 260 -15.22 11.21 -1.53
N ARG A 261 -15.50 12.21 -0.66
CA ARG A 261 -16.04 11.96 0.68
C ARG A 261 -17.40 11.28 0.65
N SER A 262 -18.30 11.76 -0.21
CA SER A 262 -19.66 11.21 -0.35
C SER A 262 -19.65 9.77 -0.84
N ILE A 263 -18.86 9.43 -1.87
CA ILE A 263 -18.81 8.07 -2.39
C ILE A 263 -18.14 7.15 -1.37
N ALA A 264 -16.97 7.53 -0.83
CA ALA A 264 -16.22 6.71 0.11
C ALA A 264 -17.00 6.39 1.40
N ALA A 265 -17.78 7.36 1.90
CA ALA A 265 -18.61 7.17 3.09
C ALA A 265 -19.63 6.02 2.95
N ASN A 266 -20.17 5.81 1.75
CA ASN A 266 -21.20 4.81 1.50
C ASN A 266 -20.67 3.38 1.37
N LEU A 267 -19.33 3.19 1.32
CA LEU A 267 -18.75 1.85 1.11
C LEU A 267 -18.30 1.15 2.37
N LEU A 268 -18.06 1.90 3.45
CA LEU A 268 -17.48 1.32 4.67
C LEU A 268 -18.36 0.27 5.34
N ASP A 269 -19.66 0.30 5.12
CA ASP A 269 -20.62 -0.67 5.63
C ASP A 269 -20.93 -1.82 4.63
N ASP A 270 -20.25 -1.87 3.47
CA ASP A 270 -20.42 -2.94 2.49
C ASP A 270 -19.52 -4.15 2.79
N VAL A 271 -19.76 -4.76 3.94
CA VAL A 271 -18.98 -5.92 4.42
C VAL A 271 -19.09 -7.09 3.45
N GLN A 272 -20.28 -7.32 2.89
CA GLN A 272 -20.49 -8.42 1.93
C GLN A 272 -19.62 -8.27 0.70
N PHE A 273 -19.50 -7.06 0.14
CA PHE A 273 -18.62 -6.78 -0.99
C PHE A 273 -17.16 -7.15 -0.69
N ILE A 274 -16.66 -6.80 0.50
CA ILE A 274 -15.28 -7.11 0.90
C ILE A 274 -15.04 -8.62 1.04
N GLU A 275 -16.00 -9.37 1.61
CA GLU A 275 -15.88 -10.82 1.69
C GLU A 275 -15.91 -11.47 0.31
N GLU A 276 -16.84 -11.06 -0.56
CA GLU A 276 -16.90 -11.54 -1.95
C GLU A 276 -15.63 -11.21 -2.74
N LEU A 277 -15.03 -10.02 -2.51
CA LEU A 277 -13.76 -9.64 -3.12
C LEU A 277 -12.63 -10.58 -2.72
N LYS A 278 -12.51 -10.91 -1.43
CA LYS A 278 -11.48 -11.83 -0.92
C LYS A 278 -11.64 -13.22 -1.53
N GLU A 279 -12.85 -13.77 -1.55
CA GLU A 279 -13.13 -15.09 -2.13
C GLU A 279 -12.80 -15.12 -3.64
N LYS A 280 -13.26 -14.15 -4.41
CA LYS A 280 -12.96 -14.06 -5.85
C LYS A 280 -11.44 -13.91 -6.10
N THR A 281 -10.78 -13.07 -5.31
CA THR A 281 -9.32 -12.89 -5.42
C THR A 281 -8.61 -14.21 -5.15
N LYS A 282 -9.03 -14.95 -4.13
CA LYS A 282 -8.50 -16.26 -3.77
C LYS A 282 -8.70 -17.28 -4.89
N ASP A 283 -9.89 -17.35 -5.47
CA ASP A 283 -10.20 -18.28 -6.56
C ASP A 283 -9.33 -18.04 -7.81
N ILE A 284 -9.09 -16.76 -8.15
CA ILE A 284 -8.21 -16.37 -9.24
C ILE A 284 -6.76 -16.72 -8.90
N LYS A 285 -6.30 -16.31 -7.72
CA LYS A 285 -4.89 -16.42 -7.33
C LYS A 285 -4.46 -17.87 -7.15
N ASN A 286 -5.31 -18.74 -6.60
CA ASN A 286 -5.00 -20.15 -6.40
C ASN A 286 -4.75 -20.90 -7.71
N GLN A 287 -5.24 -20.44 -8.85
CA GLN A 287 -4.93 -21.02 -10.15
C GLN A 287 -3.50 -20.68 -10.63
N LEU A 288 -2.87 -19.66 -10.02
CA LEU A 288 -1.47 -19.28 -10.27
C LEU A 288 -0.52 -19.78 -9.18
N LEU A 289 -1.01 -20.05 -7.96
CA LEU A 289 -0.25 -20.58 -6.83
C LEU A 289 -0.02 -22.10 -6.95
N ILE A 290 0.50 -22.51 -8.09
CA ILE A 290 0.84 -23.91 -8.39
C ILE A 290 2.35 -24.07 -8.52
N PRO A 291 2.91 -25.29 -8.42
CA PRO A 291 4.33 -25.52 -8.69
C PRO A 291 4.69 -25.23 -10.14
N TRP A 292 5.64 -24.34 -10.37
CA TRP A 292 6.22 -24.00 -11.65
C TRP A 292 7.65 -24.57 -11.78
N LYS A 293 8.11 -24.87 -12.99
CA LYS A 293 9.47 -25.40 -13.25
C LYS A 293 10.53 -24.32 -13.00
N ASN A 294 10.38 -23.17 -13.65
CA ASN A 294 11.35 -22.07 -13.65
C ASN A 294 10.85 -20.80 -12.97
N LEU A 295 9.59 -20.74 -12.54
CA LEU A 295 9.05 -19.64 -11.76
C LEU A 295 8.97 -20.01 -10.27
N ASN A 296 9.17 -19.02 -9.42
CA ASN A 296 8.90 -19.07 -7.98
C ASN A 296 7.94 -17.94 -7.60
N ILE A 297 7.10 -18.19 -6.61
CA ILE A 297 6.22 -17.17 -6.03
C ILE A 297 6.66 -16.97 -4.58
N ALA A 298 6.95 -15.71 -4.21
CA ALA A 298 7.31 -15.35 -2.84
C ALA A 298 6.17 -15.61 -1.86
N GLU A 299 6.47 -15.70 -0.56
CA GLU A 299 5.47 -15.80 0.50
C GLU A 299 4.36 -14.77 0.30
N THR A 300 3.12 -15.23 0.22
CA THR A 300 1.97 -14.39 -0.09
C THR A 300 0.69 -14.94 0.51
N SER A 301 -0.30 -14.10 0.80
CA SER A 301 -1.66 -14.56 1.13
C SER A 301 -2.45 -14.80 -0.16
N ASP A 302 -3.25 -15.85 -0.19
CA ASP A 302 -4.14 -16.16 -1.32
C ASP A 302 -5.27 -15.14 -1.51
N THR A 303 -5.64 -14.41 -0.45
CA THR A 303 -6.67 -13.37 -0.50
C THR A 303 -6.15 -12.02 -1.01
N VAL A 304 -4.84 -11.74 -0.96
CA VAL A 304 -4.28 -10.44 -1.37
C VAL A 304 -4.07 -10.38 -2.88
N SER A 305 -4.52 -9.31 -3.52
CA SER A 305 -4.59 -9.17 -4.99
C SER A 305 -3.24 -9.02 -5.70
N ILE A 306 -2.13 -9.00 -4.98
CA ILE A 306 -0.78 -8.90 -5.56
C ILE A 306 0.10 -10.05 -5.08
N MET A 307 1.15 -10.34 -5.86
CA MET A 307 2.21 -11.29 -5.51
C MET A 307 3.51 -10.92 -6.20
N THR A 308 4.64 -11.39 -5.66
CA THR A 308 5.94 -11.31 -6.32
C THR A 308 6.25 -12.65 -6.98
N VAL A 309 6.59 -12.58 -8.26
CA VAL A 309 7.00 -13.74 -9.07
C VAL A 309 8.46 -13.57 -9.44
N GLU A 310 9.23 -14.65 -9.35
CA GLU A 310 10.63 -14.72 -9.73
C GLU A 310 10.82 -15.72 -10.87
N HIS A 311 11.66 -15.39 -11.85
CA HIS A 311 12.24 -16.38 -12.74
C HIS A 311 13.59 -16.86 -12.17
N LYS A 312 13.82 -18.21 -12.12
CA LYS A 312 15.04 -18.80 -11.55
C LYS A 312 16.31 -18.39 -12.28
N ASN A 313 16.23 -18.19 -13.61
CA ASN A 313 17.32 -17.62 -14.39
C ASN A 313 17.35 -16.10 -14.21
N LYS A 314 18.42 -15.58 -13.60
CA LYS A 314 18.62 -14.15 -13.29
C LYS A 314 18.84 -13.28 -14.54
N ASP A 315 19.19 -13.87 -15.67
CA ASP A 315 19.43 -13.12 -16.90
C ASP A 315 18.11 -12.72 -17.58
N ILE A 316 17.02 -13.38 -17.27
CA ILE A 316 15.68 -13.08 -17.77
C ILE A 316 15.19 -11.76 -17.19
N ASP A 317 14.75 -10.85 -18.06
CA ASP A 317 13.98 -9.68 -17.69
C ASP A 317 12.50 -10.03 -17.73
N LEU A 318 11.96 -10.38 -16.55
CA LEU A 318 10.62 -10.93 -16.46
C LEU A 318 9.53 -9.93 -16.90
N GLN A 319 9.74 -8.63 -16.67
CA GLN A 319 8.83 -7.59 -17.15
C GLN A 319 8.78 -7.57 -18.67
N GLN A 320 9.93 -7.68 -19.34
CA GLN A 320 9.99 -7.70 -20.80
C GLN A 320 9.35 -8.98 -21.38
N GLU A 321 9.50 -10.13 -20.72
CA GLU A 321 8.86 -11.38 -21.19
C GLU A 321 7.32 -11.26 -21.12
N PHE A 322 6.77 -10.69 -20.05
CA PHE A 322 5.32 -10.40 -19.97
C PHE A 322 4.89 -9.34 -21.00
N ALA A 323 5.70 -8.32 -21.24
CA ALA A 323 5.42 -7.26 -22.24
C ALA A 323 5.33 -7.83 -23.67
N LYS A 324 6.20 -8.79 -24.04
CA LYS A 324 6.10 -9.50 -25.33
C LYS A 324 4.75 -10.22 -25.53
N LEU A 325 4.12 -10.61 -24.43
CA LEU A 325 2.80 -11.23 -24.39
C LEU A 325 1.67 -10.20 -24.15
N LYS A 326 1.99 -8.90 -24.28
CA LYS A 326 1.08 -7.76 -24.10
C LYS A 326 0.44 -7.69 -22.70
N ILE A 327 1.11 -8.21 -21.70
CA ILE A 327 0.71 -8.14 -20.30
C ILE A 327 1.62 -7.13 -19.58
N ARG A 328 1.02 -6.07 -19.01
CA ARG A 328 1.74 -5.10 -18.18
C ARG A 328 1.94 -5.64 -16.78
N VAL A 329 3.16 -5.55 -16.27
CA VAL A 329 3.54 -5.88 -14.89
C VAL A 329 4.54 -4.85 -14.37
N ILE A 330 4.83 -4.84 -13.07
CA ILE A 330 5.86 -3.97 -12.49
C ILE A 330 7.16 -4.74 -12.30
N SER A 331 8.27 -4.17 -12.78
CA SER A 331 9.60 -4.76 -12.61
C SER A 331 9.99 -4.89 -11.13
N GLY A 332 10.64 -6.00 -10.78
CA GLY A 332 11.27 -6.16 -9.47
C GLY A 332 12.33 -5.08 -9.20
N SER A 333 13.01 -4.60 -10.25
CA SER A 333 14.03 -3.55 -10.11
C SER A 333 13.50 -2.21 -9.54
N ASP A 334 12.18 -2.03 -9.52
CA ASP A 334 11.52 -0.87 -8.88
C ASP A 334 11.40 -1.00 -7.36
N PHE A 335 11.75 -2.17 -6.81
CA PHE A 335 11.76 -2.47 -5.38
C PHE A 335 13.19 -2.76 -4.93
N THR A 336 13.63 -2.09 -3.88
CA THR A 336 14.93 -2.38 -3.28
C THR A 336 15.01 -3.86 -2.87
N GLY A 337 16.10 -4.52 -3.20
CA GLY A 337 16.33 -5.95 -2.89
C GLY A 337 15.80 -6.95 -3.91
N LEU A 338 15.15 -6.50 -5.00
CA LEU A 338 14.77 -7.34 -6.13
C LEU A 338 15.49 -6.90 -7.41
N ASP A 339 15.67 -7.84 -8.33
CA ASP A 339 16.30 -7.63 -9.64
C ASP A 339 15.28 -7.75 -10.78
N LYS A 340 15.74 -7.61 -12.03
CA LYS A 340 14.92 -7.68 -13.27
C LYS A 340 14.21 -9.01 -13.49
N ASN A 341 14.71 -10.11 -12.88
CA ASN A 341 14.08 -11.44 -12.95
C ASN A 341 12.91 -11.61 -11.98
N PHE A 342 12.53 -10.55 -11.28
CA PHE A 342 11.34 -10.46 -10.44
C PHE A 342 10.32 -9.50 -11.04
N ILE A 343 9.06 -9.73 -10.72
CA ILE A 343 7.96 -8.79 -10.97
C ILE A 343 7.02 -8.74 -9.78
N ARG A 344 6.35 -7.60 -9.60
CA ARG A 344 5.08 -7.55 -8.89
C ARG A 344 3.96 -7.77 -9.88
N PHE A 345 3.15 -8.78 -9.61
CA PHE A 345 2.00 -9.17 -10.41
C PHE A 345 0.71 -8.94 -9.63
N ARG A 346 -0.25 -8.21 -10.22
CA ARG A 346 -1.61 -8.04 -9.70
C ARG A 346 -2.55 -9.01 -10.38
N MET A 347 -3.50 -9.57 -9.62
CA MET A 347 -4.52 -10.50 -10.14
C MET A 347 -5.31 -9.85 -11.28
N PRO A 348 -5.50 -10.54 -12.41
CA PRO A 348 -6.27 -10.07 -13.56
C PRO A 348 -7.78 -10.07 -13.27
N GLU A 349 -8.55 -9.56 -14.20
CA GLU A 349 -9.98 -9.87 -14.26
C GLU A 349 -10.19 -11.36 -14.54
N GLU A 350 -11.30 -11.92 -14.07
CA GLU A 350 -11.60 -13.35 -14.25
C GLU A 350 -11.59 -13.78 -15.74
N LYS A 351 -12.12 -12.91 -16.62
CA LYS A 351 -12.13 -13.17 -18.09
C LYS A 351 -10.74 -13.21 -18.72
N GLU A 352 -9.74 -12.58 -18.12
CA GLU A 352 -8.35 -12.48 -18.59
C GLU A 352 -7.47 -13.62 -18.07
N LEU A 353 -7.93 -14.31 -17.02
CA LEU A 353 -7.15 -15.34 -16.32
C LEU A 353 -6.66 -16.47 -17.24
N PRO A 354 -7.44 -17.00 -18.21
CA PRO A 354 -6.93 -18.03 -19.12
C PRO A 354 -5.70 -17.59 -19.93
N GLU A 355 -5.67 -16.36 -20.43
CA GLU A 355 -4.53 -15.81 -21.18
C GLU A 355 -3.33 -15.57 -20.26
N VAL A 356 -3.58 -15.13 -19.02
CA VAL A 356 -2.53 -14.98 -18.00
C VAL A 356 -1.90 -16.33 -17.66
N ILE A 357 -2.69 -17.38 -17.42
CA ILE A 357 -2.17 -18.74 -17.15
C ILE A 357 -1.29 -19.21 -18.31
N LYS A 358 -1.75 -19.00 -19.54
CA LYS A 358 -0.98 -19.35 -20.74
C LYS A 358 0.35 -18.58 -20.82
N ALA A 359 0.34 -17.28 -20.45
CA ALA A 359 1.56 -16.49 -20.39
C ALA A 359 2.55 -17.04 -19.34
N PHE A 360 2.07 -17.38 -18.14
CA PHE A 360 2.90 -18.04 -17.13
C PHE A 360 3.50 -19.36 -17.64
N GLN A 361 2.72 -20.19 -18.34
CA GLN A 361 3.20 -21.44 -18.92
C GLN A 361 4.28 -21.21 -20.00
N ILE A 362 4.13 -20.19 -20.85
CA ILE A 362 5.13 -19.85 -21.87
C ILE A 362 6.43 -19.41 -21.19
N ILE A 363 6.35 -18.51 -20.21
CA ILE A 363 7.51 -17.96 -19.50
C ILE A 363 8.19 -19.04 -18.66
N ASP A 364 7.44 -19.92 -18.01
CA ASP A 364 7.98 -21.06 -17.24
C ASP A 364 8.79 -22.05 -18.09
N ASN A 365 8.61 -22.05 -19.41
CA ASN A 365 9.38 -22.88 -20.33
C ASN A 365 10.65 -22.20 -20.88
N ILE A 366 10.93 -20.94 -20.54
CA ILE A 366 12.19 -20.26 -20.87
C ILE A 366 13.31 -20.85 -19.99
N GLU A 367 14.46 -21.20 -20.60
CA GLU A 367 15.62 -21.76 -19.89
C GLU A 367 16.65 -20.70 -19.45
#